data_c2ad0f663f9dd034f29c6de4da076ad5
#
_entry.id   c2ad0f663f9dd034f29c6de4da076ad5
#
_cell.length_a   1.000
_cell.length_b   1.000
_cell.length_c   1.000
_cell.angle_alpha   90.00
_cell.angle_beta   90.00
_cell.angle_gamma   90.00
#
_symmetry.space_group_name_H-M   'P 1'
#
loop_
_entity.id
_entity.type
_entity.pdbx_description
1 polymer ?
#
loop_
_entity_poly.entity_id
_entity_poly.type
_entity_poly.pdbx_seq_one_letter_code
_entity_poly.pdbx_strand_id
1 'polypeptide(L)'
;MFKKILIFIFILNGNSYAEFKLTNLINDLQSPWSITIVKKNTYLINEKSGNIKIFDRSDNTVKKINHNLKVLEHGQGGLLDIYYHEGKVYVSYSEERDNSMKSSTSVAVANFDEDKMNFKNIFQSQPPIRSGYHFGSRIVIKNDKLFVSSGERGGKKIGQEADKHPGSIIRINLDGSIPKDNPKFKGKNEWLPEIYLIGIRNVQGMCLSPFDNEVYMTNHGAKGGDWFGKVNYGGNYGWDKLYWGGTKYSGLKGGPKWLPGYDKPIRYYVPSIAISACQIYKGDEFKEWNGNALIAALKEQSLRKISFTKNNFKSEDIIFKDKIGRLRDLKIANGGKILILTDQGGLWELSKN
;
A
#
# COMPACT_ATOMS: atom_id res chain seq x y z
N MET A 1 53.36 44.86 17.84
CA MET A 1 52.91 43.96 16.77
C MET A 1 51.86 43.02 17.37
N PHE A 2 50.56 43.40 17.35
CA PHE A 2 49.48 42.60 17.92
C PHE A 2 48.93 41.69 16.83
N LYS A 3 49.06 40.37 16.99
CA LYS A 3 48.39 39.38 16.14
C LYS A 3 46.91 39.28 16.52
N LYS A 4 46.00 39.72 15.63
CA LYS A 4 44.58 39.48 15.74
C LYS A 4 44.28 37.99 15.44
N ILE A 5 43.83 37.27 16.44
CA ILE A 5 43.30 35.91 16.28
C ILE A 5 41.85 36.06 15.78
N LEU A 6 41.59 35.64 14.55
CA LEU A 6 40.23 35.53 13.99
C LEU A 6 39.62 34.20 14.42
N ILE A 7 38.66 34.23 15.34
CA ILE A 7 37.91 33.05 15.72
C ILE A 7 36.78 32.90 14.70
N PHE A 8 36.86 31.89 13.84
CA PHE A 8 35.73 31.47 13.00
C PHE A 8 34.77 30.64 13.85
N ILE A 9 33.63 31.22 14.21
CA ILE A 9 32.52 30.47 14.79
C ILE A 9 31.79 29.80 13.63
N PHE A 10 32.02 28.50 13.44
CA PHE A 10 31.16 27.67 12.62
C PHE A 10 29.80 27.47 13.35
N ILE A 11 28.79 28.21 12.92
CA ILE A 11 27.40 27.90 13.31
C ILE A 11 27.04 26.64 12.53
N LEU A 12 27.16 25.48 13.14
CA LEU A 12 26.52 24.23 12.71
C LEU A 12 25.02 24.43 12.86
N ASN A 13 24.35 24.74 11.75
CA ASN A 13 22.90 24.60 11.67
C ASN A 13 22.56 23.10 11.79
N GLY A 14 22.55 22.60 13.01
CA GLY A 14 21.98 21.31 13.34
C GLY A 14 20.48 21.39 13.12
N ASN A 15 19.96 20.81 12.04
CA ASN A 15 18.57 20.46 11.96
C ASN A 15 18.29 19.52 13.14
N SER A 16 17.68 20.03 14.18
CA SER A 16 17.13 19.24 15.28
C SER A 16 16.02 18.38 14.69
N TYR A 17 16.38 17.20 14.21
CA TYR A 17 15.39 16.15 14.01
C TYR A 17 14.81 15.85 15.39
N ALA A 18 13.52 16.05 15.56
CA ALA A 18 12.85 15.63 16.77
C ALA A 18 13.22 14.17 17.03
N GLU A 19 13.85 13.93 18.17
CA GLU A 19 14.31 12.59 18.56
C GLU A 19 13.06 11.71 18.65
N PHE A 20 12.98 10.67 17.83
CA PHE A 20 11.85 9.74 17.83
C PHE A 20 12.25 8.39 18.43
N LYS A 21 11.29 7.75 19.05
CA LYS A 21 11.43 6.44 19.67
C LYS A 21 10.76 5.37 18.81
N LEU A 22 11.47 4.27 18.56
CA LEU A 22 10.94 3.04 17.98
C LEU A 22 10.78 2.00 19.09
N THR A 23 9.54 1.60 19.35
CA THR A 23 9.22 0.58 20.36
C THR A 23 8.72 -0.69 19.65
N ASN A 24 9.37 -1.82 19.89
CA ASN A 24 8.88 -3.11 19.42
C ASN A 24 7.68 -3.55 20.26
N LEU A 25 6.58 -3.92 19.61
CA LEU A 25 5.36 -4.42 20.24
C LEU A 25 5.21 -5.93 20.10
N ILE A 26 5.59 -6.48 18.92
CA ILE A 26 5.56 -7.91 18.59
C ILE A 26 6.78 -8.21 17.72
N ASN A 27 7.39 -9.37 17.82
CA ASN A 27 8.58 -9.75 17.05
C ASN A 27 8.55 -11.17 16.44
N ASP A 28 7.43 -11.89 16.54
CA ASP A 28 7.30 -13.30 16.17
C ASP A 28 6.17 -13.59 15.16
N LEU A 29 5.68 -12.57 14.46
CA LEU A 29 4.71 -12.73 13.37
C LEU A 29 5.36 -13.46 12.18
N GLN A 30 4.57 -14.29 11.48
CA GLN A 30 5.06 -15.10 10.37
C GLN A 30 4.66 -14.48 9.02
N SER A 31 5.61 -13.83 8.34
CA SER A 31 5.37 -13.12 7.06
C SER A 31 4.12 -12.21 7.13
N PRO A 32 4.02 -11.30 8.09
CA PRO A 32 2.85 -10.44 8.23
C PRO A 32 2.76 -9.50 7.01
N TRP A 33 1.52 -9.24 6.56
CA TRP A 33 1.34 -8.46 5.35
C TRP A 33 0.61 -7.13 5.58
N SER A 34 -0.41 -7.12 6.44
CA SER A 34 -1.19 -5.91 6.72
C SER A 34 -1.69 -5.89 8.16
N ILE A 35 -1.94 -4.68 8.64
CA ILE A 35 -2.52 -4.39 9.95
C ILE A 35 -3.70 -3.43 9.80
N THR A 36 -4.76 -3.62 10.58
CA THR A 36 -5.87 -2.66 10.68
C THR A 36 -6.26 -2.43 12.13
N ILE A 37 -6.76 -1.23 12.41
CA ILE A 37 -7.17 -0.81 13.76
C ILE A 37 -8.66 -1.09 13.91
N VAL A 38 -9.04 -1.87 14.93
CA VAL A 38 -10.44 -2.17 15.27
C VAL A 38 -10.98 -1.19 16.31
N LYS A 39 -10.23 -1.00 17.38
CA LYS A 39 -10.48 -0.04 18.47
C LYS A 39 -9.16 0.46 19.05
N LYS A 40 -9.18 1.37 20.00
CA LYS A 40 -8.01 2.13 20.50
C LYS A 40 -6.72 1.30 20.69
N ASN A 41 -6.81 0.09 21.26
CA ASN A 41 -5.66 -0.76 21.55
C ASN A 41 -5.73 -2.13 20.86
N THR A 42 -6.70 -2.34 19.97
CA THR A 42 -6.94 -3.66 19.36
C THR A 42 -6.72 -3.59 17.86
N TYR A 43 -5.87 -4.46 17.37
CA TYR A 43 -5.43 -4.50 15.98
C TYR A 43 -5.66 -5.88 15.39
N LEU A 44 -6.11 -5.97 14.15
CA LEU A 44 -6.05 -7.19 13.37
C LEU A 44 -4.80 -7.17 12.50
N ILE A 45 -4.11 -8.28 12.47
CA ILE A 45 -2.90 -8.50 11.66
C ILE A 45 -3.09 -9.79 10.89
N ASN A 46 -2.86 -9.76 9.60
CA ASN A 46 -2.86 -10.96 8.80
C ASN A 46 -1.44 -11.39 8.42
N GLU A 47 -1.27 -12.70 8.31
CA GLU A 47 -0.06 -13.34 7.80
C GLU A 47 -0.33 -13.94 6.43
N LYS A 48 0.65 -13.88 5.57
CA LYS A 48 0.54 -14.33 4.17
C LYS A 48 0.05 -15.77 4.01
N SER A 49 0.41 -16.62 4.98
CA SER A 49 -0.02 -18.03 5.04
C SER A 49 -1.52 -18.25 5.23
N GLY A 50 -2.27 -17.19 5.56
CA GLY A 50 -3.71 -17.26 5.77
C GLY A 50 -4.12 -17.06 7.23
N ASN A 51 -3.22 -16.82 8.17
CA ASN A 51 -3.61 -16.55 9.55
C ASN A 51 -4.13 -15.12 9.71
N ILE A 52 -5.17 -14.96 10.51
CA ILE A 52 -5.62 -13.67 11.05
C ILE A 52 -5.39 -13.68 12.55
N LYS A 53 -4.68 -12.69 13.05
CA LYS A 53 -4.38 -12.52 14.48
C LYS A 53 -5.03 -11.24 14.98
N ILE A 54 -5.55 -11.28 16.21
CA ILE A 54 -5.94 -10.10 16.95
C ILE A 54 -4.87 -9.83 18.01
N PHE A 55 -4.40 -8.62 18.09
CA PHE A 55 -3.48 -8.13 19.08
C PHE A 55 -4.15 -7.09 19.96
N ASP A 56 -4.23 -7.35 21.27
CA ASP A 56 -4.63 -6.36 22.25
C ASP A 56 -3.39 -5.82 22.97
N ARG A 57 -3.17 -4.52 22.80
CA ARG A 57 -2.03 -3.83 23.39
C ARG A 57 -2.19 -3.59 24.89
N SER A 58 -3.42 -3.66 25.41
CA SER A 58 -3.68 -3.35 26.83
C SER A 58 -3.08 -4.40 27.76
N ASP A 59 -3.11 -5.65 27.35
CA ASP A 59 -2.56 -6.81 28.06
C ASP A 59 -1.43 -7.52 27.30
N ASN A 60 -1.10 -6.98 26.12
CA ASN A 60 -0.04 -7.49 25.24
C ASN A 60 -0.30 -8.92 24.72
N THR A 61 -1.58 -9.28 24.52
CA THR A 61 -1.97 -10.61 24.06
C THR A 61 -2.14 -10.69 22.56
N VAL A 62 -1.73 -11.82 21.97
CA VAL A 62 -1.94 -12.15 20.55
C VAL A 62 -2.76 -13.44 20.47
N LYS A 63 -3.92 -13.39 19.80
CA LYS A 63 -4.81 -14.52 19.60
C LYS A 63 -5.05 -14.75 18.11
N LYS A 64 -5.11 -16.02 17.67
CA LYS A 64 -5.51 -16.37 16.32
C LYS A 64 -7.03 -16.40 16.21
N ILE A 65 -7.58 -15.83 15.14
CA ILE A 65 -9.00 -15.88 14.80
C ILE A 65 -9.22 -16.97 13.75
N ASN A 66 -10.22 -17.82 13.97
CA ASN A 66 -10.63 -18.86 13.01
C ASN A 66 -11.42 -18.25 11.85
N HIS A 67 -11.27 -18.79 10.64
CA HIS A 67 -12.03 -18.36 9.47
C HIS A 67 -12.10 -19.43 8.38
N ASN A 68 -12.95 -19.20 7.38
CA ASN A 68 -13.25 -20.13 6.29
C ASN A 68 -12.55 -19.81 4.96
N LEU A 69 -11.62 -18.83 4.89
CA LEU A 69 -10.95 -18.49 3.66
C LEU A 69 -10.07 -19.63 3.14
N LYS A 70 -10.11 -19.87 1.84
CA LYS A 70 -9.20 -20.80 1.14
C LYS A 70 -8.10 -19.98 0.47
N VAL A 71 -7.01 -19.77 1.18
CA VAL A 71 -5.88 -18.94 0.75
C VAL A 71 -4.87 -19.78 -0.01
N LEU A 72 -4.49 -19.35 -1.21
CA LEU A 72 -3.36 -19.90 -1.96
C LEU A 72 -2.10 -19.07 -1.68
N GLU A 73 -1.24 -19.54 -0.79
CA GLU A 73 0.08 -18.95 -0.63
C GLU A 73 1.01 -19.44 -1.74
N HIS A 74 1.27 -18.59 -2.74
CA HIS A 74 2.18 -18.88 -3.84
C HIS A 74 2.90 -17.63 -4.31
N GLY A 75 4.22 -17.62 -4.21
CA GLY A 75 5.06 -16.47 -4.56
C GLY A 75 4.73 -15.23 -3.73
N GLN A 76 4.22 -14.17 -4.36
CA GLN A 76 3.77 -12.95 -3.68
C GLN A 76 2.30 -13.03 -3.21
N GLY A 77 1.58 -14.08 -3.58
CA GLY A 77 0.19 -14.30 -3.17
C GLY A 77 0.07 -14.88 -1.76
N GLY A 78 -1.12 -14.85 -1.22
CA GLY A 78 -1.48 -15.28 0.13
C GLY A 78 -2.67 -14.51 0.66
N LEU A 79 -2.84 -14.42 1.97
CA LEU A 79 -3.73 -13.47 2.63
C LEU A 79 -3.00 -12.13 2.71
N LEU A 80 -3.50 -11.11 2.01
CA LEU A 80 -2.74 -9.90 1.72
C LEU A 80 -3.23 -8.70 2.53
N ASP A 81 -4.30 -8.01 2.13
CA ASP A 81 -4.76 -6.87 2.92
C ASP A 81 -5.89 -7.23 3.89
N ILE A 82 -5.96 -6.51 5.01
CA ILE A 82 -7.04 -6.58 5.98
C ILE A 82 -7.49 -5.17 6.33
N TYR A 83 -8.79 -4.92 6.26
CA TYR A 83 -9.38 -3.60 6.48
C TYR A 83 -10.64 -3.71 7.34
N TYR A 84 -10.62 -3.12 8.52
CA TYR A 84 -11.79 -3.01 9.38
C TYR A 84 -12.59 -1.74 9.06
N HIS A 85 -13.90 -1.87 8.92
CA HIS A 85 -14.80 -0.77 8.68
C HIS A 85 -16.19 -1.09 9.22
N GLU A 86 -16.67 -0.27 10.15
CA GLU A 86 -18.04 -0.30 10.70
C GLU A 86 -18.52 -1.72 11.11
N GLY A 87 -17.74 -2.40 11.93
CA GLY A 87 -18.08 -3.75 12.42
C GLY A 87 -17.86 -4.87 11.41
N LYS A 88 -17.34 -4.58 10.22
CA LYS A 88 -16.98 -5.56 9.20
C LYS A 88 -15.50 -5.61 8.94
N VAL A 89 -15.01 -6.77 8.55
CA VAL A 89 -13.63 -6.99 8.13
C VAL A 89 -13.62 -7.38 6.65
N TYR A 90 -12.92 -6.60 5.86
CA TYR A 90 -12.66 -6.86 4.45
C TYR A 90 -11.24 -7.40 4.31
N VAL A 91 -11.08 -8.44 3.51
CA VAL A 91 -9.76 -9.00 3.20
C VAL A 91 -9.59 -9.13 1.71
N SER A 92 -8.36 -8.94 1.24
CA SER A 92 -7.95 -9.33 -0.10
C SER A 92 -6.97 -10.49 -0.01
N TYR A 93 -7.09 -11.42 -0.91
CA TYR A 93 -6.28 -12.64 -0.89
C TYR A 93 -6.16 -13.23 -2.29
N SER A 94 -5.21 -14.13 -2.47
CA SER A 94 -5.17 -15.00 -3.64
C SER A 94 -5.81 -16.33 -3.32
N GLU A 95 -6.69 -16.78 -4.21
CA GLU A 95 -7.30 -18.09 -4.15
C GLU A 95 -7.07 -18.87 -5.45
N GLU A 96 -6.95 -20.16 -5.34
CA GLU A 96 -6.82 -21.04 -6.50
C GLU A 96 -8.15 -21.13 -7.26
N ARG A 97 -8.06 -21.11 -8.58
CA ARG A 97 -9.17 -21.32 -9.50
C ARG A 97 -8.95 -22.60 -10.28
N ASP A 98 -9.93 -23.46 -10.32
CA ASP A 98 -9.96 -24.66 -11.19
C ASP A 98 -8.84 -25.69 -10.93
N ASN A 99 -8.33 -25.78 -9.70
CA ASN A 99 -7.22 -26.68 -9.32
C ASN A 99 -6.01 -26.64 -10.28
N SER A 100 -5.72 -25.47 -10.83
CA SER A 100 -4.68 -25.29 -11.87
C SER A 100 -3.54 -24.37 -11.46
N MET A 101 -3.44 -24.00 -10.18
CA MET A 101 -2.53 -22.97 -9.67
C MET A 101 -2.76 -21.58 -10.30
N LYS A 102 -3.82 -21.41 -11.10
CA LYS A 102 -4.26 -20.09 -11.56
C LYS A 102 -4.93 -19.37 -10.40
N SER A 103 -4.56 -18.14 -10.19
CA SER A 103 -5.07 -17.33 -9.11
C SER A 103 -5.19 -15.87 -9.53
N SER A 104 -6.00 -15.14 -8.79
CA SER A 104 -6.14 -13.69 -8.94
C SER A 104 -6.42 -13.06 -7.57
N THR A 105 -6.45 -11.74 -7.53
CA THR A 105 -6.89 -10.99 -6.34
C THR A 105 -8.38 -11.20 -6.15
N SER A 106 -8.76 -11.69 -4.97
CA SER A 106 -10.13 -11.82 -4.51
C SER A 106 -10.37 -10.93 -3.30
N VAL A 107 -11.62 -10.51 -3.08
CA VAL A 107 -12.03 -9.74 -1.90
C VAL A 107 -13.17 -10.48 -1.22
N ALA A 108 -13.08 -10.62 0.10
CA ALA A 108 -14.12 -11.18 0.94
C ALA A 108 -14.42 -10.29 2.14
N VAL A 109 -15.62 -10.41 2.69
CA VAL A 109 -16.11 -9.65 3.83
C VAL A 109 -16.74 -10.57 4.87
N ALA A 110 -16.52 -10.28 6.15
CA ALA A 110 -17.18 -10.90 7.29
C ALA A 110 -17.62 -9.84 8.31
N ASN A 111 -18.59 -10.15 9.15
CA ASN A 111 -18.77 -9.39 10.38
C ASN A 111 -17.58 -9.66 11.30
N PHE A 112 -17.13 -8.63 11.99
CA PHE A 112 -16.04 -8.76 12.96
C PHE A 112 -16.49 -9.61 14.15
N ASP A 113 -15.67 -10.61 14.48
CA ASP A 113 -15.80 -11.44 15.66
C ASP A 113 -14.41 -11.87 16.10
N GLU A 114 -14.13 -11.83 17.41
CA GLU A 114 -12.81 -12.09 17.96
C GLU A 114 -12.43 -13.58 18.01
N ASP A 115 -13.38 -14.49 17.81
CA ASP A 115 -13.17 -15.93 17.82
C ASP A 115 -13.25 -16.56 16.43
N LYS A 116 -14.25 -16.16 15.61
CA LYS A 116 -14.47 -16.76 14.31
C LYS A 116 -15.13 -15.81 13.32
N MET A 117 -14.50 -15.57 12.19
CA MET A 117 -15.06 -14.81 11.09
C MET A 117 -15.45 -15.71 9.91
N ASN A 118 -16.69 -15.59 9.45
CA ASN A 118 -17.21 -16.31 8.29
C ASN A 118 -17.23 -15.36 7.07
N PHE A 119 -16.20 -15.43 6.26
CA PHE A 119 -16.04 -14.59 5.08
C PHE A 119 -16.91 -15.06 3.92
N LYS A 120 -17.56 -14.10 3.24
CA LYS A 120 -18.22 -14.25 1.96
C LYS A 120 -17.41 -13.52 0.89
N ASN A 121 -17.08 -14.18 -0.21
CA ASN A 121 -16.44 -13.56 -1.35
C ASN A 121 -17.39 -12.57 -2.03
N ILE A 122 -16.90 -11.36 -2.31
CA ILE A 122 -17.65 -10.27 -2.95
C ILE A 122 -17.04 -9.79 -4.26
N PHE A 123 -15.79 -10.19 -4.56
CA PHE A 123 -15.12 -9.85 -5.82
C PHE A 123 -14.04 -10.86 -6.16
N GLN A 124 -13.89 -11.13 -7.43
CA GLN A 124 -12.83 -11.97 -7.97
C GLN A 124 -12.29 -11.37 -9.27
N SER A 125 -11.04 -10.97 -9.28
CA SER A 125 -10.34 -10.45 -10.46
C SER A 125 -10.26 -11.52 -11.57
N GLN A 126 -10.57 -11.13 -12.81
CA GLN A 126 -10.55 -11.98 -13.99
C GLN A 126 -9.62 -11.43 -15.06
N PRO A 127 -8.95 -12.30 -15.85
CA PRO A 127 -8.86 -13.74 -15.69
C PRO A 127 -7.91 -14.14 -14.54
N PRO A 128 -8.06 -15.36 -13.98
CA PRO A 128 -7.04 -15.93 -13.11
C PRO A 128 -5.80 -16.30 -13.95
N ILE A 129 -4.61 -16.07 -13.39
CA ILE A 129 -3.33 -16.25 -14.11
C ILE A 129 -2.42 -17.17 -13.28
N ARG A 130 -1.77 -18.12 -13.94
CA ARG A 130 -0.75 -18.99 -13.33
C ARG A 130 0.54 -18.19 -13.16
N SER A 131 0.63 -17.42 -12.09
CA SER A 131 1.77 -16.58 -11.76
C SER A 131 1.83 -16.33 -10.26
N GLY A 132 3.03 -16.37 -9.68
CA GLY A 132 3.29 -15.96 -8.30
C GLY A 132 3.58 -14.47 -8.12
N TYR A 133 3.43 -13.63 -9.15
CA TYR A 133 3.83 -12.22 -9.12
C TYR A 133 2.66 -11.25 -9.10
N HIS A 134 2.90 -10.07 -8.52
CA HIS A 134 2.14 -8.82 -8.67
C HIS A 134 0.62 -8.97 -8.45
N PHE A 135 0.21 -9.29 -7.23
CA PHE A 135 -1.20 -9.37 -6.88
C PHE A 135 -1.83 -8.00 -6.60
N GLY A 136 -1.02 -6.98 -6.26
CA GLY A 136 -1.54 -5.71 -5.76
C GLY A 136 -2.18 -5.88 -4.40
N SER A 137 -3.51 -5.94 -4.37
CA SER A 137 -4.37 -6.37 -3.26
C SER A 137 -4.62 -5.35 -2.14
N ARG A 138 -4.12 -4.11 -2.20
CA ARG A 138 -4.45 -3.09 -1.19
C ARG A 138 -5.91 -2.67 -1.27
N ILE A 139 -6.53 -2.50 -0.10
CA ILE A 139 -7.92 -2.07 0.08
C ILE A 139 -7.96 -0.67 0.71
N VAL A 140 -8.86 0.16 0.20
CA VAL A 140 -9.29 1.42 0.83
C VAL A 140 -10.79 1.56 0.67
N ILE A 141 -11.49 2.03 1.71
CA ILE A 141 -12.89 2.40 1.63
C ILE A 141 -13.02 3.92 1.64
N LYS A 142 -13.75 4.46 0.65
CA LYS A 142 -14.06 5.89 0.52
C LYS A 142 -15.54 6.03 0.16
N ASN A 143 -16.31 6.77 0.96
CA ASN A 143 -17.74 7.04 0.72
C ASN A 143 -18.52 5.75 0.40
N ASP A 144 -18.41 4.75 1.25
CA ASP A 144 -19.05 3.43 1.14
C ASP A 144 -18.76 2.69 -0.18
N LYS A 145 -17.64 2.98 -0.79
CA LYS A 145 -17.11 2.25 -1.93
C LYS A 145 -15.75 1.66 -1.57
N LEU A 146 -15.56 0.39 -1.89
CA LEU A 146 -14.32 -0.33 -1.72
C LEU A 146 -13.48 -0.19 -2.99
N PHE A 147 -12.27 0.30 -2.82
CA PHE A 147 -11.21 0.29 -3.83
C PHE A 147 -10.25 -0.84 -3.52
N VAL A 148 -9.93 -1.66 -4.50
CA VAL A 148 -8.89 -2.68 -4.37
C VAL A 148 -7.98 -2.67 -5.59
N SER A 149 -6.68 -2.82 -5.36
CA SER A 149 -5.71 -2.92 -6.45
C SER A 149 -5.59 -4.36 -6.95
N SER A 150 -5.61 -4.57 -8.26
CA SER A 150 -5.29 -5.83 -8.92
C SER A 150 -4.01 -5.66 -9.72
N GLY A 151 -2.92 -6.31 -9.30
CA GLY A 151 -1.63 -6.24 -9.98
C GLY A 151 -1.65 -6.94 -11.33
N GLU A 152 -0.70 -6.63 -12.22
CA GLU A 152 -0.66 -7.13 -13.60
C GLU A 152 -0.18 -8.59 -13.73
N ARG A 153 0.08 -9.27 -12.63
CA ARG A 153 0.37 -10.71 -12.55
C ARG A 153 1.58 -11.18 -13.36
N GLY A 154 2.52 -10.28 -13.70
CA GLY A 154 3.66 -10.54 -14.58
C GLY A 154 3.31 -10.51 -16.08
N GLY A 155 2.06 -10.22 -16.42
CA GLY A 155 1.53 -10.22 -17.79
C GLY A 155 1.84 -8.97 -18.61
N LYS A 156 2.57 -8.00 -18.06
CA LYS A 156 3.00 -6.73 -18.69
C LYS A 156 1.89 -6.00 -19.43
N LYS A 157 1.62 -6.37 -20.70
CA LYS A 157 0.62 -5.70 -21.56
C LYS A 157 -0.77 -5.69 -20.98
N ILE A 158 -1.14 -6.66 -20.16
CA ILE A 158 -2.46 -6.77 -19.56
C ILE A 158 -2.86 -5.52 -18.76
N GLY A 159 -1.90 -4.76 -18.24
CA GLY A 159 -2.16 -3.49 -17.55
C GLY A 159 -2.78 -2.40 -18.44
N GLN A 160 -2.85 -2.60 -19.77
CA GLN A 160 -3.52 -1.70 -20.72
C GLN A 160 -4.78 -2.32 -21.33
N GLU A 161 -5.18 -3.51 -20.87
CA GLU A 161 -6.35 -4.23 -21.37
C GLU A 161 -7.52 -4.04 -20.40
N ALA A 162 -8.38 -3.07 -20.69
CA ALA A 162 -9.48 -2.67 -19.81
C ALA A 162 -10.66 -3.69 -19.79
N ASP A 163 -10.62 -4.71 -20.61
CA ASP A 163 -11.50 -5.88 -20.58
C ASP A 163 -11.04 -6.97 -19.59
N LYS A 164 -9.99 -6.68 -18.80
CA LYS A 164 -9.41 -7.55 -17.78
C LYS A 164 -9.08 -6.78 -16.52
N HIS A 165 -9.24 -7.39 -15.34
CA HIS A 165 -8.95 -6.72 -14.07
C HIS A 165 -7.45 -6.56 -13.72
N PRO A 166 -6.53 -7.50 -14.08
CA PRO A 166 -5.12 -7.34 -13.72
C PRO A 166 -4.50 -6.08 -14.31
N GLY A 167 -3.78 -5.32 -13.47
CA GLY A 167 -3.16 -4.05 -13.84
C GLY A 167 -4.09 -2.84 -13.64
N SER A 168 -5.11 -2.97 -12.77
CA SER A 168 -6.11 -1.93 -12.53
C SER A 168 -6.43 -1.69 -11.05
N ILE A 169 -7.05 -0.56 -10.76
CA ILE A 169 -7.79 -0.32 -9.53
C ILE A 169 -9.25 -0.63 -9.80
N ILE A 170 -9.82 -1.47 -8.97
CA ILE A 170 -11.22 -1.88 -8.95
C ILE A 170 -11.97 -1.02 -7.95
N ARG A 171 -13.21 -0.61 -8.26
CA ARG A 171 -14.12 0.06 -7.35
C ARG A 171 -15.47 -0.63 -7.36
N ILE A 172 -15.90 -1.12 -6.20
CA ILE A 172 -17.16 -1.82 -5.97
C ILE A 172 -17.89 -1.23 -4.76
N ASN A 173 -19.19 -1.51 -4.64
CA ASN A 173 -19.92 -1.29 -3.39
C ASN A 173 -19.44 -2.27 -2.31
N LEU A 174 -19.76 -2.01 -1.04
CA LEU A 174 -19.34 -2.85 0.08
C LEU A 174 -19.94 -4.26 0.06
N ASP A 175 -20.99 -4.49 -0.73
CA ASP A 175 -21.62 -5.78 -0.97
C ASP A 175 -21.10 -6.52 -2.23
N GLY A 176 -20.18 -5.88 -2.98
CA GLY A 176 -19.61 -6.39 -4.23
C GLY A 176 -20.35 -5.94 -5.49
N SER A 177 -21.51 -5.29 -5.38
CA SER A 177 -22.22 -4.76 -6.55
C SER A 177 -21.47 -3.59 -7.19
N ILE A 178 -21.79 -3.30 -8.46
CA ILE A 178 -21.06 -2.30 -9.25
C ILE A 178 -21.66 -0.92 -9.03
N PRO A 179 -20.84 0.09 -8.63
CA PRO A 179 -21.30 1.47 -8.55
C PRO A 179 -21.72 2.03 -9.91
N LYS A 180 -22.88 2.68 -9.97
CA LYS A 180 -23.41 3.27 -11.23
C LYS A 180 -22.56 4.41 -11.78
N ASP A 181 -21.76 5.04 -10.93
CA ASP A 181 -20.89 6.18 -11.20
C ASP A 181 -19.41 5.76 -11.43
N ASN A 182 -19.14 4.49 -11.69
CA ASN A 182 -17.84 4.06 -12.17
C ASN A 182 -17.56 4.65 -13.58
N PRO A 183 -16.28 4.82 -13.94
CA PRO A 183 -15.92 5.32 -15.27
C PRO A 183 -16.56 4.49 -16.38
N LYS A 184 -17.07 5.19 -17.42
CA LYS A 184 -17.60 4.57 -18.62
C LYS A 184 -16.82 5.09 -19.81
N PHE A 185 -16.05 4.21 -20.45
CA PHE A 185 -15.23 4.56 -21.58
C PHE A 185 -15.87 4.03 -22.85
N LYS A 186 -16.07 4.95 -23.82
CA LYS A 186 -16.47 4.59 -25.19
C LYS A 186 -15.19 4.45 -26.01
N GLY A 187 -14.96 3.30 -26.58
CA GLY A 187 -13.75 3.07 -27.38
C GLY A 187 -13.65 1.63 -27.87
N LYS A 188 -12.49 1.25 -28.38
CA LYS A 188 -12.24 -0.07 -28.98
C LYS A 188 -12.33 -1.23 -27.99
N ASN A 189 -12.12 -0.95 -26.70
CA ASN A 189 -12.21 -1.94 -25.64
C ASN A 189 -13.22 -1.45 -24.60
N GLU A 190 -14.31 -2.17 -24.43
CA GLU A 190 -15.21 -1.93 -23.31
C GLU A 190 -14.48 -2.22 -22.00
N TRP A 191 -14.49 -1.27 -21.07
CA TRP A 191 -13.96 -1.47 -19.75
C TRP A 191 -14.90 -2.39 -18.96
N LEU A 192 -14.33 -3.30 -18.19
CA LEU A 192 -15.09 -4.00 -17.18
C LEU A 192 -15.68 -2.99 -16.20
N PRO A 193 -16.95 -3.12 -15.82
CA PRO A 193 -17.68 -2.08 -15.08
C PRO A 193 -17.14 -1.83 -13.67
N GLU A 194 -16.36 -2.73 -13.13
CA GLU A 194 -15.68 -2.58 -11.83
C GLU A 194 -14.40 -1.76 -11.91
N ILE A 195 -13.81 -1.58 -13.11
CA ILE A 195 -12.54 -0.88 -13.28
C ILE A 195 -12.71 0.61 -13.06
N TYR A 196 -11.86 1.17 -12.22
CA TYR A 196 -11.80 2.61 -11.93
C TYR A 196 -10.60 3.30 -12.59
N LEU A 197 -9.47 2.60 -12.72
CA LEU A 197 -8.21 3.09 -13.27
C LEU A 197 -7.39 1.91 -13.79
N ILE A 198 -6.62 2.12 -14.86
CA ILE A 198 -5.73 1.10 -15.44
C ILE A 198 -4.26 1.55 -15.49
N GLY A 199 -3.39 0.69 -16.00
CA GLY A 199 -2.00 1.03 -16.27
C GLY A 199 -1.11 1.02 -15.04
N ILE A 200 -1.46 0.21 -14.04
CA ILE A 200 -0.61 -0.03 -12.87
C ILE A 200 0.11 -1.38 -13.00
N ARG A 201 1.24 -1.52 -12.30
CA ARG A 201 1.99 -2.78 -12.27
C ARG A 201 1.67 -3.60 -11.02
N ASN A 202 2.00 -3.07 -9.85
CA ASN A 202 1.84 -3.77 -8.58
C ASN A 202 1.73 -2.75 -7.45
N VAL A 203 0.52 -2.32 -7.15
CA VAL A 203 0.23 -1.37 -6.09
C VAL A 203 0.32 -2.07 -4.74
N GLN A 204 1.24 -1.63 -3.89
CA GLN A 204 1.52 -2.22 -2.59
C GLN A 204 1.08 -1.35 -1.41
N GLY A 205 0.62 -0.13 -1.66
CA GLY A 205 0.02 0.75 -0.69
C GLY A 205 -1.13 1.53 -1.30
N MET A 206 -2.22 1.70 -0.55
CA MET A 206 -3.29 2.64 -0.82
C MET A 206 -3.72 3.31 0.48
N CYS A 207 -4.00 4.59 0.43
CA CYS A 207 -4.42 5.37 1.60
C CYS A 207 -5.43 6.44 1.23
N LEU A 208 -6.41 6.65 2.11
CA LEU A 208 -7.36 7.75 2.02
C LEU A 208 -6.77 8.97 2.74
N SER A 209 -6.81 10.11 2.09
CA SER A 209 -6.42 11.37 2.71
C SER A 209 -7.57 11.96 3.52
N PRO A 210 -7.36 12.24 4.82
CA PRO A 210 -8.38 12.85 5.67
C PRO A 210 -8.51 14.37 5.46
N PHE A 211 -7.77 14.96 4.51
CA PHE A 211 -7.77 16.40 4.23
C PHE A 211 -8.54 16.76 2.96
N ASP A 212 -8.39 15.96 1.90
CA ASP A 212 -9.05 16.20 0.61
C ASP A 212 -9.98 15.07 0.19
N ASN A 213 -10.10 14.03 1.04
CA ASN A 213 -10.91 12.84 0.77
C ASN A 213 -10.52 12.13 -0.53
N GLU A 214 -9.24 12.18 -0.91
CA GLU A 214 -8.74 11.50 -2.11
C GLU A 214 -7.93 10.25 -1.77
N VAL A 215 -7.97 9.27 -2.68
CA VAL A 215 -7.19 8.03 -2.53
C VAL A 215 -5.85 8.20 -3.22
N TYR A 216 -4.79 7.88 -2.49
CA TYR A 216 -3.42 7.83 -2.99
C TYR A 216 -2.90 6.41 -3.00
N MET A 217 -1.90 6.13 -3.84
CA MET A 217 -1.33 4.79 -3.99
C MET A 217 0.18 4.82 -4.23
N THR A 218 0.82 3.73 -3.85
CA THR A 218 2.23 3.44 -4.17
C THR A 218 2.30 2.25 -5.11
N ASN A 219 3.09 2.34 -6.15
CA ASN A 219 3.21 1.29 -7.16
C ASN A 219 4.65 0.91 -7.44
N HIS A 220 4.93 -0.39 -7.45
CA HIS A 220 6.24 -0.90 -7.83
C HIS A 220 6.49 -0.78 -9.33
N GLY A 221 7.60 -0.17 -9.69
CA GLY A 221 8.19 -0.27 -11.02
C GLY A 221 8.90 -1.61 -11.27
N ALA A 222 9.74 -1.65 -12.29
CA ALA A 222 10.63 -2.79 -12.55
C ALA A 222 11.97 -2.60 -11.78
N LYS A 223 13.10 -2.45 -12.46
CA LYS A 223 14.40 -2.13 -11.83
C LYS A 223 14.55 -0.60 -11.71
N GLY A 224 13.61 0.05 -11.02
CA GLY A 224 13.40 1.49 -10.95
C GLY A 224 12.01 1.85 -11.44
N GLY A 225 11.59 3.11 -11.18
CA GLY A 225 10.28 3.60 -11.56
C GLY A 225 9.17 3.22 -10.59
N ASP A 226 9.49 2.91 -9.32
CA ASP A 226 8.50 2.93 -8.24
C ASP A 226 7.95 4.33 -8.10
N TRP A 227 6.67 4.46 -7.73
CA TRP A 227 6.08 5.78 -7.61
C TRP A 227 4.94 5.88 -6.59
N PHE A 228 4.69 7.10 -6.15
CA PHE A 228 3.55 7.53 -5.34
C PHE A 228 2.69 8.49 -6.17
N GLY A 229 1.37 8.29 -6.19
CA GLY A 229 0.44 9.09 -6.97
C GLY A 229 -1.00 8.95 -6.50
N LYS A 230 -1.91 9.68 -7.16
CA LYS A 230 -3.34 9.72 -6.84
C LYS A 230 -4.11 8.65 -7.64
N VAL A 231 -5.19 8.12 -7.09
CA VAL A 231 -6.14 7.27 -7.81
C VAL A 231 -7.14 8.17 -8.56
N ASN A 232 -6.88 8.42 -9.84
CA ASN A 232 -7.69 9.30 -10.68
C ASN A 232 -8.87 8.56 -11.31
N TYR A 233 -10.04 9.22 -11.38
CA TYR A 233 -11.21 8.71 -12.09
C TYR A 233 -10.89 8.48 -13.56
N GLY A 234 -11.04 7.24 -14.03
CA GLY A 234 -10.74 6.87 -15.42
C GLY A 234 -9.27 7.01 -15.82
N GLY A 235 -8.36 7.06 -14.85
CA GLY A 235 -6.95 7.31 -15.09
C GLY A 235 -6.20 6.15 -15.74
N ASN A 236 -5.01 6.45 -16.27
CA ASN A 236 -4.08 5.45 -16.83
C ASN A 236 -2.63 5.87 -16.56
N TYR A 237 -1.92 5.09 -15.74
CA TYR A 237 -0.50 5.33 -15.41
C TYR A 237 0.49 4.69 -16.40
N GLY A 238 -0.02 4.04 -17.44
CA GLY A 238 0.75 3.67 -18.62
C GLY A 238 1.61 2.42 -18.52
N TRP A 239 1.53 1.61 -17.46
CA TRP A 239 2.21 0.33 -17.44
C TRP A 239 1.62 -0.63 -18.51
N ASP A 240 2.41 -1.33 -19.40
CA ASP A 240 3.91 -1.42 -19.40
C ASP A 240 4.54 -0.54 -20.50
N LYS A 241 3.86 0.53 -20.91
CA LYS A 241 4.42 1.49 -21.88
C LYS A 241 5.37 2.48 -21.20
N LEU A 242 5.04 2.93 -19.98
CA LEU A 242 5.83 3.90 -19.22
C LEU A 242 6.61 3.22 -18.09
N TYR A 243 7.87 3.63 -17.92
CA TYR A 243 8.78 3.06 -16.91
C TYR A 243 9.30 4.09 -15.90
N TRP A 244 8.87 5.35 -15.98
CA TRP A 244 9.23 6.44 -15.07
C TRP A 244 10.76 6.57 -14.83
N GLY A 245 11.56 6.31 -15.89
CA GLY A 245 13.02 6.32 -15.84
C GLY A 245 13.66 5.02 -15.38
N GLY A 246 12.88 4.01 -15.02
CA GLY A 246 13.37 2.68 -14.68
C GLY A 246 13.81 1.87 -15.89
N THR A 247 14.49 0.75 -15.63
CA THR A 247 14.91 -0.24 -16.62
C THR A 247 14.17 -1.55 -16.43
N LYS A 248 14.24 -2.43 -17.44
CA LYS A 248 13.81 -3.82 -17.32
C LYS A 248 14.77 -4.59 -16.39
N TYR A 249 14.36 -5.73 -15.87
CA TYR A 249 15.24 -6.58 -15.04
C TYR A 249 16.47 -7.09 -15.81
N SER A 250 16.37 -7.20 -17.14
CA SER A 250 17.52 -7.49 -18.04
C SER A 250 18.56 -6.36 -18.11
N GLY A 251 18.32 -5.21 -17.48
CA GLY A 251 19.16 -4.02 -17.57
C GLY A 251 18.88 -3.14 -18.81
N LEU A 252 18.12 -3.64 -19.78
CA LEU A 252 17.75 -2.86 -20.95
C LEU A 252 16.84 -1.70 -20.55
N LYS A 253 16.90 -0.59 -21.31
CA LYS A 253 15.99 0.55 -21.16
C LYS A 253 14.55 0.05 -21.23
N GLY A 254 13.72 0.53 -20.32
CA GLY A 254 12.27 0.29 -20.33
C GLY A 254 11.57 1.12 -21.41
N GLY A 255 10.38 1.56 -21.13
CA GLY A 255 9.69 2.56 -21.94
C GLY A 255 10.14 4.00 -21.62
N PRO A 256 9.51 5.00 -22.24
CA PRO A 256 9.73 6.41 -21.92
C PRO A 256 9.36 6.70 -20.46
N LYS A 257 9.87 7.82 -19.96
CA LYS A 257 9.55 8.31 -18.63
C LYS A 257 8.08 8.71 -18.52
N TRP A 258 7.57 9.40 -19.51
CA TRP A 258 6.18 9.82 -19.61
C TRP A 258 5.80 10.12 -21.05
N LEU A 259 4.49 10.05 -21.35
CA LEU A 259 3.89 10.40 -22.64
C LEU A 259 2.58 11.18 -22.39
N PRO A 260 2.19 12.11 -23.28
CA PRO A 260 0.88 12.75 -23.27
C PRO A 260 -0.27 11.73 -23.25
N GLY A 261 -1.34 12.04 -22.51
CA GLY A 261 -2.51 11.18 -22.37
C GLY A 261 -2.41 10.16 -21.21
N TYR A 262 -1.29 10.13 -20.48
CA TYR A 262 -1.14 9.30 -19.27
C TYR A 262 -1.04 10.16 -18.02
N ASP A 263 -1.51 9.62 -16.90
CA ASP A 263 -1.38 10.24 -15.58
C ASP A 263 0.08 10.33 -15.15
N LYS A 264 0.38 11.35 -14.32
CA LYS A 264 1.71 11.53 -13.73
C LYS A 264 1.65 11.21 -12.23
N PRO A 265 2.62 10.43 -11.71
CA PRO A 265 2.79 10.31 -10.27
C PRO A 265 3.29 11.63 -9.66
N ILE A 266 3.04 11.78 -8.36
CA ILE A 266 3.55 12.89 -7.55
C ILE A 266 5.06 12.75 -7.35
N ARG A 267 5.52 11.52 -7.07
CA ARG A 267 6.92 11.18 -6.85
C ARG A 267 7.25 9.83 -7.46
N TYR A 268 8.42 9.67 -8.06
CA TYR A 268 8.94 8.39 -8.55
C TYR A 268 10.40 8.21 -8.15
N TYR A 269 10.86 6.95 -8.13
CA TYR A 269 12.17 6.55 -7.61
C TYR A 269 12.97 5.74 -8.63
N VAL A 270 14.20 6.17 -8.87
CA VAL A 270 15.20 5.47 -9.67
C VAL A 270 16.54 5.63 -8.95
N PRO A 271 17.11 4.53 -8.46
CA PRO A 271 16.66 3.15 -8.50
C PRO A 271 15.39 2.89 -7.68
N SER A 272 14.76 1.73 -7.86
CA SER A 272 13.62 1.28 -7.06
C SER A 272 14.00 1.12 -5.59
N ILE A 273 13.14 1.66 -4.70
CA ILE A 273 13.23 1.49 -3.25
C ILE A 273 12.41 0.30 -2.75
N ALA A 274 11.65 -0.35 -3.65
CA ALA A 274 10.56 -1.27 -3.36
C ALA A 274 9.53 -0.65 -2.41
N ILE A 275 8.90 0.41 -2.91
CA ILE A 275 7.86 1.18 -2.20
C ILE A 275 6.72 0.25 -1.75
N SER A 276 6.24 0.38 -0.50
CA SER A 276 5.16 -0.45 0.04
C SER A 276 3.97 0.39 0.49
N ALA A 277 3.65 0.42 1.76
CA ALA A 277 2.49 1.15 2.27
C ALA A 277 2.62 2.67 2.14
N CYS A 278 1.48 3.34 2.11
CA CYS A 278 1.36 4.79 2.33
C CYS A 278 0.29 5.12 3.37
N GLN A 279 0.47 6.27 4.02
CA GLN A 279 -0.54 6.92 4.87
C GLN A 279 -0.44 8.44 4.68
N ILE A 280 -1.56 9.15 4.57
CA ILE A 280 -1.55 10.61 4.71
C ILE A 280 -1.68 10.91 6.19
N TYR A 281 -0.63 11.49 6.76
CA TYR A 281 -0.54 11.68 8.19
C TYR A 281 -1.56 12.72 8.68
N LYS A 282 -2.30 12.33 9.74
CA LYS A 282 -3.14 13.21 10.55
C LYS A 282 -3.06 12.74 12.00
N GLY A 283 -2.51 13.56 12.88
CA GLY A 283 -2.36 13.21 14.30
C GLY A 283 -1.70 14.31 15.11
N ASP A 284 -1.70 14.13 16.42
CA ASP A 284 -1.14 15.08 17.38
C ASP A 284 0.33 14.80 17.73
N GLU A 285 0.78 13.56 17.56
CA GLU A 285 2.15 13.13 17.88
C GLU A 285 3.21 13.89 17.06
N PHE A 286 2.97 14.02 15.74
CA PHE A 286 3.86 14.74 14.80
C PHE A 286 3.04 15.81 14.06
N LYS A 287 2.55 16.84 14.75
CA LYS A 287 1.64 17.87 14.20
C LYS A 287 2.18 18.51 12.92
N GLU A 288 3.49 18.67 12.84
CA GLU A 288 4.20 19.23 11.69
C GLU A 288 4.20 18.32 10.45
N TRP A 289 3.78 17.05 10.60
CA TRP A 289 3.63 16.10 9.49
C TRP A 289 2.21 16.05 8.93
N ASN A 290 1.26 16.74 9.54
CA ASN A 290 -0.13 16.74 9.08
C ASN A 290 -0.23 17.13 7.60
N GLY A 291 -0.93 16.30 6.80
CA GLY A 291 -1.10 16.46 5.35
C GLY A 291 0.05 15.88 4.51
N ASN A 292 1.18 15.48 5.10
CA ASN A 292 2.25 14.82 4.37
C ASN A 292 1.95 13.32 4.17
N ALA A 293 2.45 12.75 3.09
CA ALA A 293 2.41 11.30 2.88
C ALA A 293 3.60 10.62 3.58
N LEU A 294 3.30 9.62 4.39
CA LEU A 294 4.29 8.68 4.92
C LEU A 294 4.37 7.49 3.97
N ILE A 295 5.57 7.16 3.55
CA ILE A 295 5.85 6.09 2.59
C ILE A 295 6.83 5.10 3.20
N ALA A 296 6.43 3.83 3.22
CA ALA A 296 7.27 2.72 3.61
C ALA A 296 8.02 2.12 2.42
N ALA A 297 9.21 1.59 2.64
CA ALA A 297 10.01 0.92 1.62
C ALA A 297 10.59 -0.40 2.14
N LEU A 298 10.46 -1.44 1.30
CA LEU A 298 10.96 -2.78 1.61
C LEU A 298 12.46 -2.92 1.36
N LYS A 299 12.92 -2.55 0.17
CA LYS A 299 14.33 -2.73 -0.22
C LYS A 299 15.22 -1.70 0.48
N GLU A 300 14.78 -0.46 0.52
CA GLU A 300 15.53 0.61 1.17
C GLU A 300 15.43 0.57 2.71
N GLN A 301 14.47 -0.17 3.27
CA GLN A 301 14.22 -0.29 4.71
C GLN A 301 14.03 1.08 5.37
N SER A 302 13.25 1.95 4.74
CA SER A 302 13.09 3.35 5.17
C SER A 302 11.63 3.74 5.35
N LEU A 303 11.41 4.68 6.27
CA LEU A 303 10.21 5.50 6.35
C LEU A 303 10.53 6.87 5.77
N ARG A 304 9.74 7.30 4.79
CA ARG A 304 9.87 8.60 4.11
C ARG A 304 8.65 9.45 4.37
N LYS A 305 8.85 10.76 4.49
CA LYS A 305 7.81 11.77 4.56
C LYS A 305 7.88 12.62 3.31
N ILE A 306 6.78 12.67 2.54
CA ILE A 306 6.65 13.47 1.33
C ILE A 306 5.70 14.62 1.58
N SER A 307 6.18 15.84 1.40
CA SER A 307 5.35 17.03 1.30
C SER A 307 4.91 17.24 -0.15
N PHE A 308 3.61 17.46 -0.35
CA PHE A 308 3.04 17.68 -1.67
C PHE A 308 1.79 18.56 -1.58
N THR A 309 1.37 19.14 -2.70
CA THR A 309 0.15 19.96 -2.79
C THR A 309 -0.60 19.57 -4.05
N LYS A 310 -1.83 19.08 -3.91
CA LYS A 310 -2.59 18.48 -5.03
C LYS A 310 -1.78 17.34 -5.65
N ASN A 311 -1.33 17.50 -6.90
CA ASN A 311 -0.53 16.49 -7.60
C ASN A 311 0.95 16.90 -7.75
N ASN A 312 1.43 17.90 -7.01
CA ASN A 312 2.78 18.42 -7.12
C ASN A 312 3.64 18.05 -5.92
N PHE A 313 4.75 17.36 -6.17
CA PHE A 313 5.80 17.12 -5.19
C PHE A 313 6.43 18.43 -4.73
N LYS A 314 6.72 18.55 -3.43
CA LYS A 314 7.40 19.70 -2.81
C LYS A 314 8.75 19.30 -2.24
N SER A 315 8.76 18.43 -1.27
CA SER A 315 9.98 17.96 -0.60
C SER A 315 9.82 16.53 -0.08
N GLU A 316 10.93 15.93 0.29
CA GLU A 316 10.97 14.59 0.86
C GLU A 316 12.05 14.51 1.93
N ASP A 317 11.73 13.91 3.06
CA ASP A 317 12.67 13.59 4.14
C ASP A 317 12.68 12.07 4.38
N ILE A 318 13.84 11.52 4.67
CA ILE A 318 13.97 10.16 5.21
C ILE A 318 13.92 10.29 6.73
N ILE A 319 12.83 9.79 7.33
CA ILE A 319 12.66 9.82 8.79
C ILE A 319 13.63 8.88 9.46
N PHE A 320 13.71 7.63 8.96
CA PHE A 320 14.76 6.69 9.32
C PHE A 320 15.01 5.68 8.19
N LYS A 321 16.15 5.03 8.26
CA LYS A 321 16.58 3.99 7.32
C LYS A 321 17.40 2.93 8.06
N ASP A 322 17.28 1.65 7.64
CA ASP A 322 18.06 0.50 8.13
C ASP A 322 17.97 0.29 9.67
N LYS A 323 16.81 0.65 10.30
CA LYS A 323 16.61 0.52 11.76
C LYS A 323 15.85 -0.74 12.19
N ILE A 324 14.77 -1.09 11.46
CA ILE A 324 13.83 -2.16 11.85
C ILE A 324 13.55 -3.15 10.73
N GLY A 325 14.34 -3.12 9.65
CA GLY A 325 14.20 -4.02 8.50
C GLY A 325 13.25 -3.52 7.43
N ARG A 326 12.66 -4.43 6.67
CA ARG A 326 11.81 -4.16 5.49
C ARG A 326 10.42 -3.73 5.93
N LEU A 327 10.05 -2.48 5.70
CA LEU A 327 8.75 -1.94 6.11
C LEU A 327 7.64 -2.40 5.17
N ARG A 328 6.66 -3.14 5.69
CA ARG A 328 5.57 -3.72 4.91
C ARG A 328 4.30 -2.90 4.94
N ASP A 329 3.80 -2.53 6.11
CA ASP A 329 2.56 -1.77 6.27
C ASP A 329 2.69 -0.67 7.31
N LEU A 330 1.85 0.34 7.20
CA LEU A 330 1.77 1.50 8.08
C LEU A 330 0.33 1.75 8.50
N LYS A 331 0.10 2.09 9.77
CA LYS A 331 -1.16 2.67 10.24
C LYS A 331 -0.89 3.80 11.24
N ILE A 332 -1.74 4.80 11.22
CA ILE A 332 -1.72 5.88 12.21
C ILE A 332 -2.65 5.49 13.34
N ALA A 333 -2.10 5.23 14.51
CA ALA A 333 -2.84 4.90 15.73
C ALA A 333 -3.48 6.15 16.35
N ASN A 334 -4.39 5.94 17.30
CA ASN A 334 -4.99 7.02 18.08
C ASN A 334 -3.90 7.88 18.74
N GLY A 335 -4.04 9.21 18.66
CA GLY A 335 -3.05 10.15 19.13
C GLY A 335 -1.94 10.47 18.11
N GLY A 336 -1.88 9.75 17.00
CA GLY A 336 -0.94 10.05 15.90
C GLY A 336 0.35 9.24 15.92
N LYS A 337 0.54 8.31 16.85
CA LYS A 337 1.64 7.35 16.79
C LYS A 337 1.54 6.49 15.54
N ILE A 338 2.68 6.05 15.01
CA ILE A 338 2.70 5.31 13.76
C ILE A 338 3.05 3.85 14.02
N LEU A 339 2.13 2.95 13.68
CA LEU A 339 2.35 1.52 13.69
C LEU A 339 3.03 1.11 12.38
N ILE A 340 4.08 0.32 12.49
CA ILE A 340 4.92 -0.13 11.38
C ILE A 340 5.06 -1.64 11.44
N LEU A 341 4.56 -2.32 10.41
CA LEU A 341 4.70 -3.75 10.25
C LEU A 341 5.90 -4.06 9.37
N THR A 342 6.71 -5.06 9.73
CA THR A 342 7.90 -5.44 8.96
C THR A 342 7.83 -6.88 8.45
N ASP A 343 8.46 -7.15 7.29
CA ASP A 343 8.53 -8.51 6.70
C ASP A 343 9.22 -9.51 7.63
N GLN A 344 10.06 -9.03 8.56
CA GLN A 344 10.77 -9.84 9.54
C GLN A 344 9.91 -10.27 10.74
N GLY A 345 8.62 -9.94 10.74
CA GLY A 345 7.70 -10.35 11.81
C GLY A 345 7.55 -9.34 12.94
N GLY A 346 8.10 -8.15 12.81
CA GLY A 346 8.00 -7.10 13.83
C GLY A 346 6.78 -6.21 13.63
N LEU A 347 6.07 -5.90 14.72
CA LEU A 347 5.19 -4.75 14.84
C LEU A 347 5.89 -3.71 15.71
N TRP A 348 6.07 -2.52 15.17
CA TRP A 348 6.75 -1.41 15.82
C TRP A 348 5.84 -0.20 15.96
N GLU A 349 6.08 0.60 16.98
CA GLU A 349 5.46 1.91 17.17
C GLU A 349 6.52 2.99 17.10
N LEU A 350 6.29 4.00 16.26
CA LEU A 350 7.05 5.24 16.20
C LEU A 350 6.30 6.34 16.95
N SER A 351 6.98 6.97 17.92
CA SER A 351 6.48 8.09 18.72
C SER A 351 7.57 9.15 18.88
N LYS A 352 7.23 10.33 19.38
CA LYS A 352 8.21 11.29 19.94
C LYS A 352 8.83 10.72 21.22
N ASN A 353 10.06 11.14 21.54
CA ASN A 353 10.70 10.86 22.83
C ASN A 353 10.02 11.60 23.96
#